data_6a455760586e8c84efeb141fb55c763f
#
_entry.id   6a455760586e8c84efeb141fb55c763f
#
_cell.length_a   1.000
_cell.length_b   1.000
_cell.length_c   1.000
_cell.angle_alpha   90.00
_cell.angle_beta   90.00
_cell.angle_gamma   90.00
#
_symmetry.space_group_name_H-M   'P 1'
#
loop_
_entity.id
_entity.type
_entity.pdbx_description
1 polymer ?
#
loop_
_entity_poly.entity_id
_entity_poly.type
_entity_poly.pdbx_seq_one_letter_code
_entity_poly.pdbx_strand_id
1 'polypeptide(L)'
;MKTAAIIAEYNPFHNGHKYQIEETRRRTGADFIAVVMSGDFVQRGAPAIHSKFLRTRSALLSGADLVVEMPVFGSLSAAQDFARCGISLFHHMGIIDVLSFGSEAGEIKKL
;
A
#
# COMPACT_ATOMS: atom_id res chain seq x y z
N MET A 1 -6.07 -18.14 7.71
CA MET A 1 -6.03 -17.26 6.55
C MET A 1 -5.10 -16.10 6.85
N LYS A 2 -4.14 -15.84 5.96
CA LYS A 2 -3.13 -14.82 6.19
C LYS A 2 -3.34 -13.64 5.25
N THR A 3 -3.33 -12.41 5.78
CA THR A 3 -3.45 -11.18 5.02
C THR A 3 -2.18 -10.35 5.20
N ALA A 4 -1.56 -9.98 4.08
CA ALA A 4 -0.44 -9.06 4.07
C ALA A 4 -0.92 -7.67 3.62
N ALA A 5 -0.28 -6.64 4.12
CA ALA A 5 -0.65 -5.25 3.84
C ALA A 5 0.52 -4.49 3.24
N ILE A 6 0.21 -3.59 2.32
CA ILE A 6 1.18 -2.71 1.68
C ILE A 6 0.68 -1.26 1.82
N ILE A 7 1.60 -0.35 2.13
CA ILE A 7 1.32 1.09 2.15
C ILE A 7 2.06 1.69 0.96
N ALA A 8 1.35 2.38 0.07
CA ALA A 8 1.94 2.88 -1.16
C ALA A 8 1.26 4.14 -1.69
N GLU A 9 1.96 4.89 -2.53
CA GLU A 9 1.37 5.98 -3.26
C GLU A 9 0.97 5.57 -4.68
N TYR A 10 1.76 4.72 -5.32
CA TYR A 10 1.56 4.32 -6.71
C TYR A 10 1.47 5.52 -7.64
N ASN A 11 2.43 6.40 -7.55
CA ASN A 11 2.42 7.68 -8.27
C ASN A 11 3.59 7.78 -9.27
N PRO A 12 3.49 7.15 -10.47
CA PRO A 12 2.42 6.24 -10.90
C PRO A 12 2.63 4.81 -10.42
N PHE A 13 1.65 3.93 -10.65
CA PHE A 13 1.85 2.50 -10.49
C PHE A 13 2.73 1.97 -11.62
N HIS A 14 3.74 1.18 -11.30
CA HIS A 14 4.67 0.64 -12.30
C HIS A 14 5.07 -0.81 -11.97
N ASN A 15 5.93 -1.38 -12.81
CA ASN A 15 6.32 -2.78 -12.69
C ASN A 15 7.00 -3.13 -11.37
N GLY A 16 7.72 -2.19 -10.77
CA GLY A 16 8.30 -2.39 -9.44
C GLY A 16 7.23 -2.59 -8.36
N HIS A 17 6.12 -1.88 -8.47
CA HIS A 17 5.00 -2.05 -7.55
C HIS A 17 4.28 -3.38 -7.77
N LYS A 18 4.12 -3.80 -9.02
CA LYS A 18 3.59 -5.11 -9.36
C LYS A 18 4.49 -6.20 -8.78
N TYR A 19 5.78 -6.06 -8.94
CA TYR A 19 6.76 -6.98 -8.37
C TYR A 19 6.64 -7.06 -6.85
N GLN A 20 6.47 -5.92 -6.18
CA GLN A 20 6.29 -5.89 -4.73
C GLN A 20 5.06 -6.69 -4.29
N ILE A 21 3.95 -6.55 -4.98
CA ILE A 21 2.72 -7.30 -4.67
C ILE A 21 2.97 -8.80 -4.83
N GLU A 22 3.56 -9.21 -5.94
CA GLU A 22 3.86 -10.61 -6.23
C GLU A 22 4.84 -11.19 -5.22
N GLU A 23 5.90 -10.46 -4.90
CA GLU A 23 6.94 -10.88 -3.98
C GLU A 23 6.42 -10.96 -2.55
N THR A 24 5.56 -10.03 -2.15
CA THR A 24 4.92 -10.07 -0.84
C THR A 24 4.09 -11.34 -0.69
N ARG A 25 3.29 -11.67 -1.69
CA ARG A 25 2.48 -12.90 -1.67
C ARG A 25 3.37 -14.13 -1.59
N ARG A 26 4.44 -14.16 -2.38
CA ARG A 26 5.36 -15.29 -2.42
C ARG A 26 6.08 -15.50 -1.10
N ARG A 27 6.64 -14.42 -0.52
CA ARG A 27 7.45 -14.51 0.70
C ARG A 27 6.63 -14.79 1.95
N THR A 28 5.43 -14.23 2.03
CA THR A 28 4.59 -14.37 3.22
C THR A 28 3.65 -15.56 3.14
N GLY A 29 3.39 -16.08 1.95
CA GLY A 29 2.35 -17.08 1.76
C GLY A 29 0.96 -16.51 1.97
N ALA A 30 0.80 -15.21 1.87
CA ALA A 30 -0.48 -14.56 2.16
C ALA A 30 -1.57 -14.98 1.18
N ASP A 31 -2.75 -15.20 1.71
CA ASP A 31 -3.94 -15.49 0.91
C ASP A 31 -4.53 -14.23 0.31
N PHE A 32 -4.39 -13.10 1.01
CA PHE A 32 -4.93 -11.81 0.58
C PHE A 32 -3.88 -10.72 0.73
N ILE A 33 -3.91 -9.77 -0.22
CA ILE A 33 -3.07 -8.56 -0.19
C ILE A 33 -3.99 -7.35 -0.10
N ALA A 34 -3.83 -6.58 0.98
CA ALA A 34 -4.52 -5.32 1.18
C ALA A 34 -3.55 -4.16 1.00
N VAL A 35 -3.96 -3.12 0.29
CA VAL A 35 -3.14 -1.94 0.03
C VAL A 35 -3.83 -0.71 0.60
N VAL A 36 -3.12 0.11 1.35
CA VAL A 36 -3.54 1.47 1.67
C VAL A 36 -2.78 2.41 0.73
N MET A 37 -3.53 3.19 -0.03
CA MET A 37 -2.99 4.02 -1.08
C MET A 37 -3.44 5.47 -0.91
N SER A 38 -2.53 6.43 -1.20
CA SER A 38 -2.92 7.83 -1.23
C SER A 38 -3.99 8.09 -2.28
N GLY A 39 -4.88 9.08 -2.01
CA GLY A 39 -5.92 9.47 -2.94
C GLY A 39 -5.40 10.36 -4.07
N ASP A 40 -6.10 11.47 -4.32
CA ASP A 40 -5.76 12.37 -5.44
C ASP A 40 -4.51 13.21 -5.18
N PHE A 41 -4.11 13.34 -3.91
CA PHE A 41 -2.89 14.06 -3.52
C PHE A 41 -1.94 13.10 -2.82
N VAL A 42 -0.67 13.20 -3.16
CA VAL A 42 0.40 12.40 -2.57
C VAL A 42 1.13 13.23 -1.51
N GLN A 43 2.19 12.66 -0.92
CA GLN A 43 2.99 13.35 0.08
C GLN A 43 3.43 14.73 -0.41
N ARG A 44 3.51 15.68 0.53
CA ARG A 44 3.86 17.08 0.27
C ARG A 44 2.77 17.85 -0.51
N GLY A 45 1.56 17.30 -0.60
CA GLY A 45 0.43 18.00 -1.20
C GLY A 45 0.44 18.07 -2.72
N ALA A 46 1.36 17.40 -3.40
CA ALA A 46 1.39 17.39 -4.85
C ALA A 46 0.22 16.56 -5.41
N PRO A 47 -0.39 16.96 -6.54
CA PRO A 47 -1.36 16.13 -7.20
C PRO A 47 -0.71 14.82 -7.70
N ALA A 48 -1.45 13.73 -7.65
CA ALA A 48 -0.99 12.47 -8.22
C ALA A 48 -0.94 12.58 -9.74
N ILE A 49 0.00 11.87 -10.36
CA ILE A 49 0.16 11.86 -11.83
C ILE A 49 -1.05 11.24 -12.50
N HIS A 50 -1.56 10.14 -11.93
CA HIS A 50 -2.76 9.48 -12.41
C HIS A 50 -3.84 9.50 -11.34
N SER A 51 -5.12 9.39 -11.75
CA SER A 51 -6.23 9.36 -10.81
C SER A 51 -6.12 8.18 -9.85
N LYS A 52 -6.73 8.31 -8.67
CA LYS A 52 -6.78 7.21 -7.71
C LYS A 52 -7.51 5.99 -8.28
N PHE A 53 -8.49 6.19 -9.15
CA PHE A 53 -9.23 5.10 -9.76
C PHE A 53 -8.36 4.29 -10.72
N LEU A 54 -7.53 4.96 -11.52
CA LEU A 54 -6.59 4.28 -12.41
C LEU A 54 -5.53 3.51 -11.62
N ARG A 55 -4.97 4.13 -10.58
CA ARG A 55 -3.96 3.49 -9.73
C ARG A 55 -4.53 2.29 -8.98
N THR A 56 -5.76 2.40 -8.48
CA THR A 56 -6.46 1.31 -7.80
C THR A 56 -6.67 0.13 -8.76
N ARG A 57 -7.15 0.43 -9.97
CA ARG A 57 -7.35 -0.61 -10.99
C ARG A 57 -6.04 -1.32 -11.29
N SER A 58 -4.94 -0.58 -11.46
CA SER A 58 -3.63 -1.17 -11.74
C SER A 58 -3.19 -2.10 -10.61
N ALA A 59 -3.37 -1.70 -9.36
CA ALA A 59 -3.03 -2.53 -8.22
C ALA A 59 -3.88 -3.81 -8.16
N LEU A 60 -5.19 -3.70 -8.37
CA LEU A 60 -6.08 -4.86 -8.36
C LEU A 60 -5.76 -5.83 -9.49
N LEU A 61 -5.48 -5.32 -10.68
CA LEU A 61 -5.10 -6.17 -11.82
C LEU A 61 -3.75 -6.84 -11.61
N SER A 62 -2.90 -6.28 -10.75
CA SER A 62 -1.57 -6.82 -10.46
C SER A 62 -1.53 -7.76 -9.25
N GLY A 63 -2.67 -8.03 -8.63
CA GLY A 63 -2.77 -9.04 -7.59
C GLY A 63 -3.21 -8.55 -6.21
N ALA A 64 -3.45 -7.25 -6.02
CA ALA A 64 -4.04 -6.78 -4.78
C ALA A 64 -5.51 -7.20 -4.70
N ASP A 65 -5.96 -7.60 -3.52
CA ASP A 65 -7.33 -8.04 -3.29
C ASP A 65 -8.21 -6.92 -2.76
N LEU A 66 -7.62 -5.96 -2.08
CA LEU A 66 -8.32 -4.83 -1.47
C LEU A 66 -7.43 -3.60 -1.56
N VAL A 67 -7.98 -2.48 -2.01
CA VAL A 67 -7.30 -1.19 -2.00
C VAL A 67 -8.15 -0.21 -1.21
N VAL A 68 -7.54 0.39 -0.17
CA VAL A 68 -8.18 1.36 0.71
C VAL A 68 -7.49 2.71 0.54
N GLU A 69 -8.28 3.77 0.42
CA GLU A 69 -7.73 5.12 0.29
C GLU A 69 -7.22 5.63 1.64
N MET A 70 -5.99 6.14 1.66
CA MET A 70 -5.44 6.84 2.81
C MET A 70 -6.24 8.13 3.03
N PRO A 71 -6.64 8.46 4.27
CA PRO A 71 -7.23 9.76 4.55
C PRO A 71 -6.33 10.90 4.07
N VAL A 72 -6.93 11.99 3.56
CA VAL A 72 -6.18 13.13 3.01
C VAL A 72 -5.10 13.62 3.98
N PHE A 73 -5.42 13.70 5.26
CA PHE A 73 -4.47 14.11 6.29
C PHE A 73 -3.20 13.25 6.25
N GLY A 74 -3.33 11.94 6.20
CA GLY A 74 -2.18 11.03 6.12
C GLY A 74 -1.41 11.17 4.83
N SER A 75 -2.12 11.32 3.70
CA SER A 75 -1.48 11.44 2.38
C SER A 75 -0.62 12.69 2.25
N LEU A 76 -0.96 13.76 2.94
CA LEU A 76 -0.22 15.02 2.88
C LEU A 76 0.95 15.08 3.86
N SER A 77 1.10 14.08 4.70
CA SER A 77 2.14 14.04 5.72
C SER A 77 3.50 13.71 5.14
N ALA A 78 4.56 13.97 5.92
CA ALA A 78 5.89 13.47 5.60
C ALA A 78 5.90 11.93 5.54
N ALA A 79 6.90 11.34 4.89
CA ALA A 79 6.97 9.89 4.67
C ALA A 79 6.77 9.07 5.95
N GLN A 80 7.37 9.53 7.05
CA GLN A 80 7.27 8.83 8.33
C GLN A 80 5.84 8.83 8.88
N ASP A 81 5.15 9.97 8.78
CA ASP A 81 3.79 10.11 9.25
C ASP A 81 2.81 9.39 8.31
N PHE A 82 3.11 9.38 7.01
CA PHE A 82 2.36 8.62 6.03
C PHE A 82 2.34 7.12 6.38
N ALA A 83 3.51 6.57 6.66
CA ALA A 83 3.63 5.17 7.05
C ALA A 83 2.91 4.89 8.36
N ARG A 84 3.05 5.78 9.35
CA ARG A 84 2.39 5.64 10.64
C ARG A 84 0.87 5.67 10.51
N CYS A 85 0.35 6.56 9.68
CA CYS A 85 -1.08 6.65 9.40
C CYS A 85 -1.60 5.35 8.77
N GLY A 86 -0.87 4.80 7.80
CA GLY A 86 -1.22 3.55 7.16
C GLY A 86 -1.21 2.37 8.13
N ILE A 87 -0.19 2.29 8.97
CA ILE A 87 -0.10 1.25 10.01
C ILE A 87 -1.28 1.34 10.97
N SER A 88 -1.62 2.55 11.41
CA SER A 88 -2.76 2.77 12.30
C SER A 88 -4.06 2.32 11.64
N LEU A 89 -4.26 2.64 10.37
CA LEU A 89 -5.45 2.23 9.63
C LEU A 89 -5.55 0.70 9.56
N PHE A 90 -4.45 0.02 9.22
CA PHE A 90 -4.42 -1.44 9.17
C PHE A 90 -4.70 -2.06 10.56
N HIS A 91 -4.14 -1.45 11.60
CA HIS A 91 -4.38 -1.93 12.96
C HIS A 91 -5.87 -1.88 13.32
N HIS A 92 -6.55 -0.81 12.94
CA HIS A 92 -7.99 -0.67 13.18
C HIS A 92 -8.83 -1.63 12.35
N MET A 93 -8.34 -2.05 11.20
CA MET A 93 -9.04 -3.04 10.38
C MET A 93 -9.04 -4.43 11.01
N GLY A 94 -8.01 -4.74 11.82
CA GLY A 94 -7.97 -5.98 12.61
C GLY A 94 -7.78 -7.26 11.81
N ILE A 95 -7.45 -7.18 10.52
CA ILE A 95 -7.34 -8.35 9.65
C ILE A 95 -5.94 -8.57 9.10
N ILE A 96 -4.98 -7.72 9.46
CA ILE A 96 -3.65 -7.74 8.87
C ILE A 96 -2.69 -8.54 9.75
N ASP A 97 -2.00 -9.50 9.16
CA ASP A 97 -1.03 -10.36 9.84
C ASP A 97 0.41 -9.90 9.60
N VAL A 98 0.70 -9.38 8.41
CA VAL A 98 2.05 -9.01 7.98
C VAL A 98 2.01 -7.68 7.26
N LEU A 99 2.99 -6.83 7.53
CA LEU A 99 3.16 -5.56 6.82
C LEU A 99 4.39 -5.65 5.92
N SER A 100 4.20 -5.36 4.62
CA SER A 100 5.27 -5.36 3.63
C SER A 100 5.64 -3.92 3.27
N PHE A 101 6.94 -3.63 3.31
CA PHE A 101 7.46 -2.33 2.94
C PHE A 101 8.16 -2.41 1.59
N GLY A 102 7.82 -1.47 0.69
CA GLY A 102 8.55 -1.29 -0.54
C GLY A 102 9.82 -0.50 -0.28
N SER A 103 10.90 -1.19 -0.02
CA SER A 103 12.21 -0.58 0.12
C SER A 103 13.18 -1.31 -0.78
N GLU A 104 14.33 -0.70 -1.05
CA GLU A 104 15.40 -1.34 -1.80
C GLU A 104 15.86 -2.63 -1.12
N ALA A 105 15.74 -2.70 0.20
CA ALA A 105 16.11 -3.87 0.97
C ALA A 105 15.03 -4.97 0.97
N GLY A 106 13.82 -4.68 0.49
CA GLY A 106 12.73 -5.65 0.43
C GLY A 106 12.27 -6.16 1.78
N GLU A 107 12.21 -5.30 2.78
CA GLU A 107 11.85 -5.70 4.13
C GLU A 107 10.38 -6.09 4.26
N ILE A 108 10.14 -7.17 5.02
CA ILE A 108 8.81 -7.65 5.37
C ILE A 108 8.78 -7.83 6.88
N LYS A 109 7.79 -7.22 7.54
CA LYS A 109 7.66 -7.29 9.00
C LYS A 109 6.29 -7.83 9.40
N LYS A 110 6.28 -8.67 10.43
CA LYS A 110 5.05 -9.13 11.06
C LYS A 110 4.53 -8.06 12.02
N LEU A 111 3.23 -7.90 12.06
CA LEU A 111 2.58 -7.00 13.00
C LEU A 111 2.40 -7.63 14.37
#